data_a462ef9ee95d7ea5d661a6cb06a83bb1
#
_entry.id   a462ef9ee95d7ea5d661a6cb06a83bb1
#
_cell.length_a   1.000
_cell.length_b   1.000
_cell.length_c   1.000
_cell.angle_alpha   90.00
_cell.angle_beta   90.00
_cell.angle_gamma   90.00
#
_symmetry.space_group_name_H-M   'P 1'
#
loop_
_entity.id
_entity.type
_entity.pdbx_description
1 polymer ?
#
loop_
_entity_poly.entity_id
_entity_poly.type
_entity_poly.pdbx_seq_one_letter_code
_entity_poly.pdbx_strand_id
1 'polypeptide(L)'
;YTVDNQKGKETVPFGFALHPWILYQGKRESTFLTVPATHWMESFNQLPTGKLIPVTQTKYDATSPISLKEFVIDDVYFGMSAEKPASVDFRDANLKLSFGATEDFTHLVVYTPKDEPWFCIENQTSATDAHNLFNKGIERASHLQVVKPGETKSGSVSLGIQPYPPTKTI
;
A
#
# COMPACT_ATOMS: atom_id res chain seq x y z
N TYR A 1 -10.26 -10.50 -5.12
CA TYR A 1 -10.84 -10.17 -6.42
C TYR A 1 -10.58 -11.28 -7.43
N THR A 2 -11.42 -11.29 -8.45
CA THR A 2 -11.21 -12.13 -9.63
C THR A 2 -11.63 -11.32 -10.87
N VAL A 3 -10.77 -11.28 -11.88
CA VAL A 3 -11.06 -10.70 -13.20
C VAL A 3 -11.08 -11.85 -14.21
N ASP A 4 -12.24 -12.13 -14.75
CA ASP A 4 -12.49 -13.24 -15.68
C ASP A 4 -12.67 -12.71 -17.11
N ASN A 5 -11.80 -13.14 -18.03
CA ASN A 5 -11.85 -12.81 -19.44
C ASN A 5 -11.93 -14.08 -20.34
N GLN A 6 -12.43 -15.18 -19.78
CA GLN A 6 -12.48 -16.46 -20.50
C GLN A 6 -13.31 -16.43 -21.79
N LYS A 7 -14.34 -15.58 -21.81
CA LYS A 7 -15.22 -15.40 -22.99
C LYS A 7 -14.94 -14.11 -23.74
N GLY A 8 -13.99 -13.31 -23.30
CA GLY A 8 -13.62 -12.06 -23.95
C GLY A 8 -12.86 -12.28 -25.25
N LYS A 9 -12.84 -11.26 -26.09
CA LYS A 9 -12.11 -11.24 -27.37
C LYS A 9 -10.90 -10.30 -27.34
N GLU A 10 -10.90 -9.36 -26.41
CA GLU A 10 -9.89 -8.32 -26.26
C GLU A 10 -9.13 -8.48 -24.94
N THR A 11 -7.89 -7.99 -24.88
CA THR A 11 -7.13 -7.89 -23.63
C THR A 11 -7.75 -6.80 -22.75
N VAL A 12 -7.98 -7.11 -21.50
CA VAL A 12 -8.56 -6.18 -20.51
C VAL A 12 -7.46 -5.68 -19.58
N PRO A 13 -7.07 -4.40 -19.65
CA PRO A 13 -6.22 -3.79 -18.64
C PRO A 13 -7.05 -3.46 -17.40
N PHE A 14 -6.46 -3.67 -16.22
CA PHE A 14 -7.12 -3.37 -14.95
C PHE A 14 -6.13 -3.00 -13.85
N GLY A 15 -6.64 -2.42 -12.79
CA GLY A 15 -6.01 -2.29 -11.49
C GLY A 15 -7.04 -2.57 -10.41
N PHE A 16 -6.58 -3.09 -9.28
CA PHE A 16 -7.41 -3.29 -8.10
C PHE A 16 -6.74 -2.65 -6.88
N ALA A 17 -7.53 -1.96 -6.08
CA ALA A 17 -7.11 -1.39 -4.81
C ALA A 17 -8.17 -1.67 -3.75
N LEU A 18 -7.74 -1.90 -2.51
CA LEU A 18 -8.61 -1.87 -1.34
C LEU A 18 -8.28 -0.63 -0.53
N HIS A 19 -9.26 0.26 -0.32
CA HIS A 19 -9.12 1.55 0.35
C HIS A 19 -9.82 1.55 1.72
N PRO A 20 -9.29 0.86 2.75
CA PRO A 20 -9.89 0.81 4.07
C PRO A 20 -9.62 2.10 4.84
N TRP A 21 -10.64 2.60 5.53
CA TRP A 21 -10.54 3.70 6.47
C TRP A 21 -10.43 3.13 7.87
N ILE A 22 -9.29 3.35 8.51
CA ILE A 22 -8.91 2.72 9.76
C ILE A 22 -8.92 3.75 10.87
N LEU A 23 -9.77 3.55 11.86
CA LEU A 23 -9.81 4.42 13.05
C LEU A 23 -8.58 4.19 13.93
N TYR A 24 -8.04 5.27 14.47
CA TYR A 24 -7.01 5.17 15.49
C TYR A 24 -7.56 4.44 16.73
N GLN A 25 -6.81 3.44 17.21
CA GLN A 25 -7.14 2.71 18.44
C GLN A 25 -6.34 3.29 19.60
N GLY A 26 -6.57 4.54 19.93
CA GLY A 26 -5.82 5.35 20.88
C GLY A 26 -5.29 6.62 20.26
N LYS A 27 -4.18 7.12 20.75
CA LYS A 27 -3.57 8.36 20.28
C LYS A 27 -2.80 8.16 18.98
N ARG A 28 -2.81 9.19 18.15
CA ARG A 28 -2.05 9.22 16.89
C ARG A 28 -0.53 9.04 17.13
N GLU A 29 0.02 9.67 18.16
CA GLU A 29 1.42 9.56 18.54
C GLU A 29 1.84 8.17 19.03
N SER A 30 0.88 7.38 19.54
CA SER A 30 1.08 5.99 19.98
C SER A 30 0.77 4.96 18.89
N THR A 31 0.48 5.41 17.67
CA THR A 31 0.24 4.59 16.48
C THR A 31 1.49 4.60 15.61
N PHE A 32 2.05 3.43 15.33
CA PHE A 32 3.30 3.28 14.58
C PHE A 32 3.06 2.49 13.29
N LEU A 33 3.48 3.06 12.17
CA LEU A 33 3.39 2.44 10.84
C LEU A 33 4.73 1.83 10.45
N THR A 34 4.69 0.66 9.82
CA THR A 34 5.83 0.04 9.12
C THR A 34 5.41 -0.31 7.69
N VAL A 35 6.17 0.18 6.71
CA VAL A 35 5.99 -0.09 5.29
C VAL A 35 7.29 -0.64 4.72
N PRO A 36 7.43 -1.96 4.54
CA PRO A 36 8.68 -2.58 4.06
C PRO A 36 8.83 -2.50 2.54
N ALA A 37 8.50 -1.36 1.97
CA ALA A 37 8.65 -1.07 0.54
C ALA A 37 10.10 -0.80 0.15
N THR A 38 10.45 -1.00 -1.11
CA THR A 38 11.78 -0.70 -1.63
C THR A 38 11.92 0.74 -2.12
N HIS A 39 10.84 1.33 -2.64
CA HIS A 39 10.83 2.67 -3.21
C HIS A 39 9.61 3.46 -2.76
N TRP A 40 9.78 4.76 -2.75
CA TRP A 40 8.71 5.74 -2.75
C TRP A 40 8.53 6.25 -4.19
N MET A 41 7.30 6.48 -4.63
CA MET A 41 6.98 6.98 -5.95
C MET A 41 6.77 8.49 -5.89
N GLU A 42 7.57 9.23 -6.66
CA GLU A 42 7.41 10.68 -6.78
C GLU A 42 6.04 11.02 -7.38
N SER A 43 5.35 11.98 -6.77
CA SER A 43 4.06 12.49 -7.25
C SER A 43 4.07 14.01 -7.41
N PHE A 44 3.24 14.48 -8.33
CA PHE A 44 2.92 15.89 -8.50
C PHE A 44 1.41 16.06 -8.56
N ASN A 45 0.84 16.89 -7.70
CA ASN A 45 -0.61 17.06 -7.55
C ASN A 45 -1.35 15.71 -7.38
N GLN A 46 -0.83 14.83 -6.52
CA GLN A 46 -1.35 13.49 -6.23
C GLN A 46 -1.29 12.50 -7.42
N LEU A 47 -0.70 12.89 -8.54
CA LEU A 47 -0.46 11.99 -9.67
C LEU A 47 0.99 11.51 -9.67
N PRO A 48 1.23 10.20 -9.68
CA PRO A 48 2.57 9.64 -9.77
C PRO A 48 3.25 10.04 -11.08
N THR A 49 4.54 10.44 -10.98
CA THR A 49 5.37 10.73 -12.16
C THR A 49 5.94 9.45 -12.79
N GLY A 50 5.89 8.34 -12.05
CA GLY A 50 6.54 7.07 -12.41
C GLY A 50 8.00 6.98 -11.99
N LYS A 51 8.58 8.06 -11.42
CA LYS A 51 9.94 8.03 -10.89
C LYS A 51 9.95 7.34 -9.53
N LEU A 52 10.75 6.27 -9.45
CA LEU A 52 10.95 5.48 -8.25
C LEU A 52 12.23 5.92 -7.54
N ILE A 53 12.11 6.35 -6.29
CA ILE A 53 13.22 6.79 -5.44
C ILE A 53 13.37 5.76 -4.31
N PRO A 54 14.59 5.22 -4.05
CA PRO A 54 14.80 4.33 -2.91
C PRO A 54 14.23 4.95 -1.63
N VAL A 55 13.33 4.23 -0.94
CA VAL A 55 12.58 4.81 0.18
C VAL A 55 13.50 5.33 1.29
N THR A 56 14.64 4.66 1.51
CA THR A 56 15.66 5.06 2.51
C THR A 56 16.37 6.38 2.17
N GLN A 57 16.19 6.92 0.97
CA GLN A 57 16.74 8.22 0.56
C GLN A 57 15.70 9.34 0.65
N THR A 58 14.53 9.06 1.22
CA THR A 58 13.43 10.01 1.33
C THR A 58 13.08 10.27 2.79
N LYS A 59 12.39 11.37 3.04
CA LYS A 59 11.77 11.65 4.36
C LYS A 59 10.55 10.77 4.65
N TYR A 60 10.15 9.96 3.68
CA TYR A 60 9.00 9.05 3.74
C TYR A 60 9.39 7.62 4.13
N ASP A 61 10.62 7.40 4.61
CA ASP A 61 11.09 6.08 5.03
C ASP A 61 10.31 5.60 6.26
N ALA A 62 9.49 4.59 6.04
CA ALA A 62 8.75 3.85 7.05
C ALA A 62 9.15 2.36 7.08
N THR A 63 10.34 2.01 6.60
CA THR A 63 10.86 0.62 6.65
C THR A 63 11.09 0.12 8.08
N SER A 64 11.25 1.04 9.03
CA SER A 64 11.20 0.82 10.47
C SER A 64 9.96 1.50 11.07
N PRO A 65 9.47 1.07 12.25
CA PRO A 65 8.27 1.67 12.84
C PRO A 65 8.39 3.18 13.04
N ILE A 66 7.54 3.96 12.37
CA ILE A 66 7.46 5.43 12.49
C ILE A 66 6.15 5.85 13.16
N SER A 67 6.21 6.77 14.12
CA SER A 67 5.01 7.32 14.74
C SER A 67 4.21 8.16 13.73
N LEU A 68 2.90 8.00 13.71
CA LEU A 68 2.02 8.79 12.87
C LEU A 68 1.81 10.23 13.39
N LYS A 69 2.40 10.61 14.53
CA LYS A 69 2.28 11.96 15.12
C LYS A 69 2.53 13.06 14.10
N GLU A 70 3.68 13.01 13.45
CA GLU A 70 4.14 14.02 12.46
C GLU A 70 4.19 13.46 11.03
N PHE A 71 3.77 12.20 10.86
CA PHE A 71 3.80 11.53 9.56
C PHE A 71 2.48 11.77 8.82
N VAL A 72 2.40 12.92 8.15
CA VAL A 72 1.23 13.36 7.37
C VAL A 72 1.58 13.26 5.90
N ILE A 73 0.99 12.28 5.23
CA ILE A 73 1.29 11.96 3.83
C ILE A 73 0.04 11.52 3.07
N ASP A 74 0.13 11.56 1.76
CA ASP A 74 -0.78 10.96 0.77
C ASP A 74 0.10 10.47 -0.38
N ASP A 75 0.74 9.32 -0.19
CA ASP A 75 1.87 8.90 -1.01
C ASP A 75 1.81 7.42 -1.39
N VAL A 76 2.45 7.10 -2.52
CA VAL A 76 2.53 5.75 -3.09
C VAL A 76 3.90 5.14 -2.79
N TYR A 77 3.89 3.97 -2.21
CA TYR A 77 5.05 3.08 -2.05
C TYR A 77 5.04 1.99 -3.11
N PHE A 78 6.23 1.57 -3.55
CA PHE A 78 6.43 0.53 -4.55
C PHE A 78 7.41 -0.54 -4.06
N GLY A 79 7.24 -1.76 -4.57
CA GLY A 79 8.09 -2.90 -4.23
C GLY A 79 7.71 -3.55 -2.92
N MET A 80 6.40 -3.58 -2.64
CA MET A 80 5.82 -4.45 -1.61
C MET A 80 5.99 -5.91 -2.00
N SER A 81 6.04 -6.79 -1.01
CA SER A 81 6.06 -8.24 -1.22
C SER A 81 5.07 -8.95 -0.30
N ALA A 82 4.54 -10.09 -0.75
CA ALA A 82 3.64 -10.91 0.04
C ALA A 82 4.26 -11.42 1.36
N GLU A 83 5.58 -11.63 1.37
CA GLU A 83 6.32 -12.12 2.55
C GLU A 83 6.48 -11.08 3.66
N LYS A 84 6.44 -9.80 3.30
CA LYS A 84 6.65 -8.68 4.22
C LYS A 84 5.50 -7.69 4.14
N PRO A 85 4.38 -7.96 4.82
CA PRO A 85 3.24 -7.06 4.82
C PRO A 85 3.55 -5.76 5.56
N ALA A 86 2.88 -4.67 5.17
CA ALA A 86 2.82 -3.47 5.98
C ALA A 86 2.09 -3.74 7.29
N SER A 87 2.39 -2.97 8.33
CA SER A 87 1.73 -3.13 9.62
C SER A 87 1.58 -1.84 10.38
N VAL A 88 0.59 -1.80 11.26
CA VAL A 88 0.34 -0.72 12.20
C VAL A 88 0.28 -1.27 13.61
N ASP A 89 1.10 -0.70 14.50
CA ASP A 89 1.12 -1.01 15.92
C ASP A 89 0.35 0.07 16.69
N PHE A 90 -0.80 -0.28 17.24
CA PHE A 90 -1.60 0.56 18.15
C PHE A 90 -1.15 0.29 19.58
N ARG A 91 -0.15 1.02 20.06
CA ARG A 91 0.51 0.72 21.35
C ARG A 91 -0.42 0.96 22.54
N ASP A 92 -1.31 1.95 22.48
CA ASP A 92 -2.28 2.22 23.55
C ASP A 92 -3.31 1.09 23.67
N ALA A 93 -3.62 0.41 22.58
CA ALA A 93 -4.58 -0.70 22.54
C ALA A 93 -3.92 -2.08 22.66
N ASN A 94 -2.59 -2.16 22.67
CA ASN A 94 -1.83 -3.41 22.61
C ASN A 94 -2.21 -4.30 21.41
N LEU A 95 -2.44 -3.68 20.26
CA LEU A 95 -2.86 -4.35 19.02
C LEU A 95 -1.87 -4.06 17.89
N LYS A 96 -1.66 -5.07 17.05
CA LYS A 96 -0.99 -4.94 15.75
C LYS A 96 -1.95 -5.35 14.65
N LEU A 97 -2.07 -4.48 13.64
CA LEU A 97 -2.80 -4.74 12.41
C LEU A 97 -1.78 -4.96 11.29
N SER A 98 -1.94 -6.03 10.50
CA SER A 98 -1.10 -6.33 9.33
C SER A 98 -1.94 -6.35 8.05
N PHE A 99 -1.32 -5.91 6.94
CA PHE A 99 -1.95 -5.74 5.62
C PHE A 99 -1.30 -6.70 4.63
N GLY A 100 -1.68 -7.97 4.70
CA GLY A 100 -1.21 -9.00 3.78
C GLY A 100 -1.89 -8.92 2.42
N ALA A 101 -1.16 -9.27 1.37
CA ALA A 101 -1.69 -9.35 0.02
C ALA A 101 -0.93 -10.37 -0.82
N THR A 102 -1.52 -10.85 -1.91
CA THR A 102 -0.85 -11.70 -2.90
C THR A 102 0.21 -10.92 -3.67
N GLU A 103 1.10 -11.63 -4.40
CA GLU A 103 2.30 -11.07 -5.04
C GLU A 103 2.02 -9.98 -6.10
N ASP A 104 0.82 -9.96 -6.66
CA ASP A 104 0.40 -8.96 -7.63
C ASP A 104 0.18 -7.56 -7.02
N PHE A 105 0.06 -7.46 -5.69
CA PHE A 105 -0.04 -6.19 -4.98
C PHE A 105 1.34 -5.59 -4.69
N THR A 106 1.91 -4.94 -5.67
CA THR A 106 3.26 -4.36 -5.59
C THR A 106 3.29 -2.92 -5.07
N HIS A 107 2.13 -2.28 -4.98
CA HIS A 107 1.97 -0.90 -4.52
C HIS A 107 1.21 -0.83 -3.20
N LEU A 108 1.48 0.22 -2.45
CA LEU A 108 0.76 0.56 -1.23
C LEU A 108 0.58 2.08 -1.17
N VAL A 109 -0.66 2.55 -1.06
CA VAL A 109 -0.91 3.94 -0.73
C VAL A 109 -1.03 4.08 0.78
N VAL A 110 -0.39 5.12 1.31
CA VAL A 110 -0.51 5.54 2.71
C VAL A 110 -1.07 6.95 2.74
N TYR A 111 -2.25 7.09 3.32
CA TYR A 111 -2.90 8.38 3.52
C TYR A 111 -3.16 8.61 5.00
N THR A 112 -2.49 9.62 5.57
CA THR A 112 -2.52 9.94 6.99
C THR A 112 -2.87 11.41 7.22
N PRO A 113 -4.14 11.83 6.99
CA PRO A 113 -4.56 13.20 7.13
C PRO A 113 -4.36 13.71 8.56
N LYS A 114 -4.00 14.99 8.72
CA LYS A 114 -3.55 15.55 9.99
C LYS A 114 -4.62 15.55 11.08
N ASP A 115 -5.83 15.97 10.74
CA ASP A 115 -6.87 16.30 11.70
C ASP A 115 -8.03 15.29 11.71
N GLU A 116 -7.83 14.13 11.06
CA GLU A 116 -8.84 13.09 10.98
C GLU A 116 -8.63 12.00 12.03
N PRO A 117 -9.70 11.36 12.53
CA PRO A 117 -9.61 10.25 13.47
C PRO A 117 -9.26 8.91 12.81
N TRP A 118 -8.90 8.92 11.54
CA TRP A 118 -8.63 7.76 10.70
C TRP A 118 -7.45 7.99 9.77
N PHE A 119 -6.97 6.91 9.17
CA PHE A 119 -5.95 6.87 8.11
C PHE A 119 -6.27 5.71 7.16
N CYS A 120 -5.58 5.67 6.00
CA CYS A 120 -5.72 4.60 5.03
C CYS A 120 -4.38 3.92 4.75
N ILE A 121 -4.42 2.59 4.62
CA ILE A 121 -3.33 1.75 4.14
C ILE A 121 -3.92 0.87 3.04
N GLU A 122 -3.51 1.12 1.80
CA GLU A 122 -4.20 0.62 0.63
C GLU A 122 -3.30 -0.28 -0.21
N ASN A 123 -3.50 -1.59 -0.12
CA ASN A 123 -2.84 -2.51 -1.04
C ASN A 123 -3.40 -2.32 -2.45
N GLN A 124 -2.50 -2.11 -3.43
CA GLN A 124 -2.85 -1.88 -4.83
C GLN A 124 -2.02 -2.78 -5.76
N THR A 125 -2.66 -3.31 -6.81
CA THR A 125 -1.98 -4.13 -7.81
C THR A 125 -1.19 -3.31 -8.83
N SER A 126 -1.49 -2.02 -8.95
CA SER A 126 -0.87 -1.09 -9.88
C SER A 126 -0.79 0.31 -9.28
N ALA A 127 0.02 1.18 -9.86
CA ALA A 127 0.09 2.58 -9.46
C ALA A 127 -1.25 3.31 -9.68
N THR A 128 -1.47 4.37 -8.93
CA THR A 128 -2.42 5.41 -9.33
C THR A 128 -2.05 5.90 -10.73
N ASP A 129 -3.02 6.12 -11.58
CA ASP A 129 -2.83 6.54 -12.99
C ASP A 129 -2.01 5.54 -13.86
N ALA A 130 -2.06 4.25 -13.53
CA ALA A 130 -1.26 3.21 -14.15
C ALA A 130 -1.42 3.13 -15.68
N HIS A 131 -2.62 3.35 -16.22
CA HIS A 131 -2.87 3.31 -17.66
C HIS A 131 -2.07 4.38 -18.41
N ASN A 132 -2.06 5.61 -17.90
CA ASN A 132 -1.30 6.70 -18.50
C ASN A 132 0.21 6.52 -18.34
N LEU A 133 0.67 6.01 -17.20
CA LEU A 133 2.08 5.65 -17.00
C LEU A 133 2.52 4.58 -17.98
N PHE A 134 1.73 3.54 -18.15
CA PHE A 134 1.99 2.46 -19.09
C PHE A 134 2.09 2.99 -20.54
N ASN A 135 1.12 3.81 -20.96
CA ASN A 135 1.12 4.41 -22.29
C ASN A 135 2.32 5.35 -22.55
N LYS A 136 2.94 5.85 -21.51
CA LYS A 136 4.21 6.62 -21.57
C LYS A 136 5.47 5.74 -21.58
N GLY A 137 5.33 4.40 -21.59
CA GLY A 137 6.42 3.45 -21.51
C GLY A 137 7.02 3.27 -20.11
N ILE A 138 6.33 3.74 -19.06
CA ILE A 138 6.77 3.62 -17.65
C ILE A 138 6.16 2.33 -17.05
N GLU A 139 6.45 1.19 -17.66
CA GLU A 139 5.80 -0.08 -17.36
C GLU A 139 6.10 -0.60 -15.94
N ARG A 140 7.36 -0.53 -15.51
CA ARG A 140 7.76 -1.03 -14.18
C ARG A 140 7.02 -0.33 -13.05
N ALA A 141 6.97 1.00 -13.08
CA ALA A 141 6.33 1.79 -12.03
C ALA A 141 4.82 1.78 -12.16
N SER A 142 4.27 1.64 -13.36
CA SER A 142 2.85 1.47 -13.61
C SER A 142 2.33 0.14 -13.04
N HIS A 143 3.04 -0.96 -13.30
CA HIS A 143 2.63 -2.34 -12.99
C HIS A 143 1.18 -2.62 -13.42
N LEU A 144 0.76 -2.06 -14.57
CA LEU A 144 -0.58 -2.24 -15.09
C LEU A 144 -0.88 -3.73 -15.29
N GLN A 145 -1.95 -4.21 -14.69
CA GLN A 145 -2.39 -5.58 -14.85
C GLN A 145 -3.16 -5.76 -16.16
N VAL A 146 -3.00 -6.90 -16.80
CA VAL A 146 -3.79 -7.26 -17.99
C VAL A 146 -4.29 -8.69 -17.89
N VAL A 147 -5.50 -8.93 -18.42
CA VAL A 147 -6.08 -10.27 -18.59
C VAL A 147 -6.38 -10.48 -20.06
N LYS A 148 -5.72 -11.45 -20.68
CA LYS A 148 -5.92 -11.78 -22.09
C LYS A 148 -7.18 -12.61 -22.29
N PRO A 149 -7.69 -12.70 -23.55
CA PRO A 149 -8.76 -13.64 -23.88
C PRO A 149 -8.42 -15.06 -23.43
N GLY A 150 -9.35 -15.72 -22.78
CA GLY A 150 -9.18 -17.08 -22.23
C GLY A 150 -8.51 -17.15 -20.86
N GLU A 151 -8.12 -16.01 -20.26
CA GLU A 151 -7.46 -15.95 -18.97
C GLU A 151 -8.40 -15.50 -17.84
N THR A 152 -8.02 -15.87 -16.62
CA THR A 152 -8.58 -15.35 -15.37
C THR A 152 -7.44 -14.99 -14.44
N LYS A 153 -7.49 -13.84 -13.79
CA LYS A 153 -6.56 -13.43 -12.74
C LYS A 153 -7.29 -13.18 -11.42
N SER A 154 -6.66 -13.60 -10.34
CA SER A 154 -7.21 -13.41 -8.98
C SER A 154 -6.12 -12.99 -8.02
N GLY A 155 -6.51 -12.23 -7.02
CA GLY A 155 -5.64 -11.87 -5.91
C GLY A 155 -6.47 -11.61 -4.65
N SER A 156 -5.80 -11.52 -3.51
CA SER A 156 -6.44 -11.31 -2.22
C SER A 156 -5.67 -10.34 -1.36
N VAL A 157 -6.41 -9.60 -0.52
CA VAL A 157 -5.90 -8.81 0.59
C VAL A 157 -6.41 -9.42 1.88
N SER A 158 -5.59 -9.48 2.90
CA SER A 158 -5.94 -9.97 4.23
C SER A 158 -5.57 -8.93 5.29
N LEU A 159 -6.46 -8.76 6.26
CA LEU A 159 -6.21 -7.95 7.45
C LEU A 159 -6.03 -8.89 8.63
N GLY A 160 -4.81 -8.92 9.20
CA GLY A 160 -4.48 -9.73 10.36
C GLY A 160 -4.44 -8.86 11.61
N ILE A 161 -5.14 -9.28 12.68
CA ILE A 161 -5.12 -8.63 13.99
C ILE A 161 -4.46 -9.57 14.99
N GLN A 162 -3.48 -9.06 15.73
CA GLN A 162 -2.81 -9.81 16.79
C GLN A 162 -2.46 -8.91 17.97
N PRO A 163 -2.27 -9.47 19.19
CA PRO A 163 -1.75 -8.69 20.30
C PRO A 163 -0.39 -8.10 19.96
N TYR A 164 -0.19 -6.84 20.28
CA TYR A 164 1.13 -6.23 20.25
C TYR A 164 1.84 -6.66 21.54
N PRO A 165 3.04 -7.26 21.50
CA PRO A 165 3.71 -7.67 22.71
C PRO A 165 3.97 -6.44 23.59
N PRO A 166 3.59 -6.47 24.88
CA PRO A 166 3.92 -5.40 25.79
C PRO A 166 5.44 -5.23 25.78
N THR A 167 5.91 -4.00 25.72
CA THR A 167 7.32 -3.69 25.95
C THR A 167 7.68 -4.32 27.32
N LYS A 168 8.58 -5.30 27.34
CA LYS A 168 9.06 -5.84 28.63
C LYS A 168 9.65 -4.65 29.38
N THR A 169 8.96 -4.21 30.41
CA THR A 169 9.52 -3.26 31.38
C THR A 169 10.65 -4.02 32.07
N ILE A 170 11.88 -3.60 31.82
CA ILE A 170 13.08 -4.08 32.51
C ILE A 170 13.14 -3.39 33.86
#